data_87b24d9637e673bf030ac527ab10b7f8
#
_entry.id   87b24d9637e673bf030ac527ab10b7f8
#
_cell.length_a   1.000
_cell.length_b   1.000
_cell.length_c   1.000
_cell.angle_alpha   90.00
_cell.angle_beta   90.00
_cell.angle_gamma   90.00
#
_symmetry.space_group_name_H-M   'P 1'
#
loop_
_entity.id
_entity.type
_entity.pdbx_description
1 polymer ?
#
loop_
_entity_poly.entity_id
_entity_poly.type
_entity_poly.pdbx_seq_one_letter_code
_entity_poly.pdbx_strand_id
1 'polypeptide(L)'
;TWFNAPARTVREWLPKIGAVKKVTAKYCVPISDNPRLVDPVRLGGALVDIGVYPLRYSYELFGMPERIVCEGKVEGGVDHKEKVTLTYGGFEAEIDINMDEYLGEEYVIEGEKGCIRVPWFHCAREAFLSGEEEAHFEDDSPKYGTQMRRVSEEITAGRKESAYCPPAHTLDVMRILDECRRQMGLVYPGEKKA
;
A
#
# COMPACT_ATOMS: atom_id res chain seq x y z
N THR A 1 3.08 8.84 0.95
CA THR A 1 1.70 8.33 0.85
C THR A 1 0.89 8.66 2.10
N TRP A 2 1.24 8.14 3.27
CA TRP A 2 0.46 8.31 4.50
C TRP A 2 0.42 9.74 5.05
N PHE A 3 1.38 10.57 4.70
CA PHE A 3 1.39 11.99 5.04
C PHE A 3 0.41 12.83 4.20
N ASN A 4 -0.11 12.30 3.10
CA ASN A 4 -1.01 13.01 2.20
C ASN A 4 -2.38 13.24 2.83
N ALA A 5 -3.01 14.36 2.49
CA ALA A 5 -4.33 14.69 2.99
C ALA A 5 -5.41 13.66 2.57
N PRO A 6 -5.45 13.13 1.32
CA PRO A 6 -6.40 12.11 0.94
C PRO A 6 -6.39 10.87 1.83
N ALA A 7 -5.22 10.38 2.26
CA ALA A 7 -5.13 9.21 3.13
C ALA A 7 -5.77 9.44 4.52
N ARG A 8 -5.70 10.66 5.05
CA ARG A 8 -6.36 11.04 6.31
C ARG A 8 -7.87 11.16 6.12
N THR A 9 -8.29 11.78 5.03
CA THR A 9 -9.71 11.90 4.65
C THR A 9 -10.36 10.53 4.52
N VAL A 10 -9.68 9.56 3.89
CA VAL A 10 -10.17 8.17 3.83
C VAL A 10 -10.43 7.60 5.21
N ARG A 11 -9.52 7.81 6.18
CA ARG A 11 -9.72 7.34 7.57
C ARG A 11 -10.94 8.00 8.23
N GLU A 12 -11.17 9.27 7.99
CA GLU A 12 -12.35 10.00 8.47
C GLU A 12 -13.65 9.52 7.82
N TRP A 13 -13.59 9.04 6.59
CA TRP A 13 -14.74 8.54 5.85
C TRP A 13 -15.08 7.06 6.11
N LEU A 14 -14.14 6.25 6.63
CA LEU A 14 -14.41 4.84 6.92
C LEU A 14 -15.68 4.60 7.73
N PRO A 15 -16.00 5.34 8.81
CA PRO A 15 -17.24 5.15 9.54
C PRO A 15 -18.50 5.43 8.71
N LYS A 16 -18.42 6.25 7.66
CA LYS A 16 -19.55 6.65 6.82
C LYS A 16 -20.02 5.56 5.86
N ILE A 17 -19.14 4.63 5.50
CA ILE A 17 -19.48 3.50 4.63
C ILE A 17 -20.02 2.28 5.37
N GLY A 18 -20.14 2.35 6.70
CA GLY A 18 -20.57 1.21 7.53
C GLY A 18 -19.48 0.15 7.64
N ALA A 19 -19.89 -1.11 7.93
CA ALA A 19 -18.93 -2.20 7.99
C ALA A 19 -18.29 -2.46 6.62
N VAL A 20 -16.95 -2.57 6.61
CA VAL A 20 -16.21 -2.90 5.38
C VAL A 20 -16.55 -4.31 4.93
N LYS A 21 -16.83 -4.49 3.65
CA LYS A 21 -17.18 -5.77 3.02
C LYS A 21 -16.05 -6.31 2.16
N LYS A 22 -15.35 -5.41 1.46
CA LYS A 22 -14.26 -5.76 0.57
C LYS A 22 -13.33 -4.58 0.36
N VAL A 23 -12.06 -4.88 0.16
CA VAL A 23 -11.07 -3.94 -0.35
C VAL A 23 -10.47 -4.50 -1.62
N THR A 24 -10.33 -3.66 -2.65
CA THR A 24 -9.55 -3.97 -3.84
C THR A 24 -8.51 -2.89 -4.07
N ALA A 25 -7.29 -3.30 -4.37
CA ALA A 25 -6.23 -2.38 -4.72
C ALA A 25 -5.46 -2.89 -5.93
N LYS A 26 -5.04 -1.95 -6.78
CA LYS A 26 -4.18 -2.23 -7.91
C LYS A 26 -3.01 -1.27 -7.92
N TYR A 27 -1.82 -1.81 -8.10
CA TYR A 27 -0.67 -1.02 -8.49
C TYR A 27 0.05 -1.79 -9.61
N CYS A 28 -0.39 -1.53 -10.83
CA CYS A 28 0.03 -2.25 -12.01
C CYS A 28 0.51 -1.25 -13.05
N VAL A 29 1.83 -1.11 -13.20
CA VAL A 29 2.48 -0.12 -14.07
C VAL A 29 3.68 -0.74 -14.79
N PRO A 30 3.87 -0.52 -16.10
CA PRO A 30 4.98 -1.11 -16.86
C PRO A 30 6.28 -0.38 -16.54
N ILE A 31 7.04 -0.90 -15.58
CA ILE A 31 8.33 -0.34 -15.13
C ILE A 31 9.47 -1.36 -15.15
N SER A 32 9.24 -2.56 -15.66
CA SER A 32 10.22 -3.64 -15.73
C SER A 32 11.38 -3.38 -16.71
N ASP A 33 11.32 -2.32 -17.50
CA ASP A 33 12.44 -1.82 -18.31
C ASP A 33 13.53 -1.12 -17.48
N ASN A 34 13.25 -0.80 -16.20
CA ASN A 34 14.24 -0.23 -15.29
C ASN A 34 15.21 -1.34 -14.81
N PRO A 35 16.50 -1.27 -15.16
CA PRO A 35 17.47 -2.32 -14.82
C PRO A 35 17.61 -2.60 -13.32
N ARG A 36 17.27 -1.64 -12.46
CA ARG A 36 17.30 -1.84 -11.00
C ARG A 36 16.23 -2.83 -10.56
N LEU A 37 15.04 -2.77 -11.19
CA LEU A 37 13.87 -3.58 -10.77
C LEU A 37 13.99 -5.05 -11.18
N VAL A 38 14.80 -5.37 -12.17
CA VAL A 38 15.04 -6.74 -12.63
C VAL A 38 16.38 -7.30 -12.13
N ASP A 39 17.05 -6.60 -11.21
CA ASP A 39 18.33 -7.02 -10.63
C ASP A 39 18.13 -7.52 -9.18
N PRO A 40 18.25 -8.83 -8.93
CA PRO A 40 18.08 -9.39 -7.59
C PRO A 40 19.18 -8.92 -6.61
N VAL A 41 20.36 -8.54 -7.09
CA VAL A 41 21.43 -8.01 -6.23
C VAL A 41 21.08 -6.63 -5.67
N ARG A 42 20.23 -5.89 -6.37
CA ARG A 42 19.74 -4.57 -5.97
C ARG A 42 18.38 -4.63 -5.28
N LEU A 43 17.95 -5.82 -4.84
CA LEU A 43 16.65 -6.05 -4.25
C LEU A 43 15.51 -5.55 -5.15
N GLY A 44 15.60 -5.90 -6.46
CA GLY A 44 14.57 -5.60 -7.44
C GLY A 44 13.29 -6.40 -7.16
N GLY A 45 12.28 -6.16 -7.96
CA GLY A 45 10.97 -6.83 -7.88
C GLY A 45 9.82 -5.87 -7.62
N ALA A 46 8.64 -6.29 -8.00
CA ALA A 46 7.41 -5.51 -7.90
C ALA A 46 6.94 -5.36 -6.46
N LEU A 47 7.02 -6.42 -5.66
CA LEU A 47 6.52 -6.45 -4.30
C LEU A 47 7.16 -5.37 -3.41
N VAL A 48 8.49 -5.27 -3.44
CA VAL A 48 9.24 -4.34 -2.57
C VAL A 48 9.19 -2.91 -3.11
N ASP A 49 9.16 -2.73 -4.44
CA ASP A 49 9.18 -1.39 -5.06
C ASP A 49 7.79 -0.73 -5.11
N ILE A 50 6.78 -1.43 -5.63
CA ILE A 50 5.43 -0.90 -5.79
C ILE A 50 4.40 -1.57 -4.87
N GLY A 51 4.55 -2.85 -4.54
CA GLY A 51 3.65 -3.59 -3.67
C GLY A 51 3.63 -3.08 -2.23
N VAL A 52 4.74 -2.54 -1.76
CA VAL A 52 4.82 -1.90 -0.44
C VAL A 52 3.78 -0.80 -0.24
N TYR A 53 3.34 -0.11 -1.29
CA TYR A 53 2.36 0.98 -1.18
C TYR A 53 0.95 0.50 -0.81
N PRO A 54 0.31 -0.43 -1.55
CA PRO A 54 -1.02 -0.92 -1.18
C PRO A 54 -1.00 -1.74 0.11
N LEU A 55 0.05 -2.52 0.37
CA LEU A 55 0.21 -3.26 1.62
C LEU A 55 0.33 -2.33 2.82
N ARG A 56 1.14 -1.28 2.71
CA ARG A 56 1.23 -0.25 3.73
C ARG A 56 -0.09 0.50 3.90
N TYR A 57 -0.79 0.82 2.81
CA TYR A 57 -2.07 1.52 2.87
C TYR A 57 -3.11 0.69 3.63
N SER A 58 -3.19 -0.61 3.36
CA SER A 58 -4.06 -1.55 4.07
C SER A 58 -3.69 -1.66 5.55
N TYR A 59 -2.38 -1.80 5.87
CA TYR A 59 -1.92 -1.85 7.25
C TYR A 59 -2.28 -0.59 8.04
N GLU A 60 -2.10 0.59 7.47
CA GLU A 60 -2.40 1.85 8.15
C GLU A 60 -3.90 2.06 8.40
N LEU A 61 -4.77 1.50 7.57
CA LEU A 61 -6.23 1.59 7.74
C LEU A 61 -6.77 0.51 8.67
N PHE A 62 -6.26 -0.72 8.57
CA PHE A 62 -6.89 -1.91 9.16
C PHE A 62 -5.98 -2.68 10.13
N GLY A 63 -4.70 -2.30 10.26
CA GLY A 63 -3.71 -2.99 11.07
C GLY A 63 -3.15 -4.26 10.42
N MET A 64 -2.57 -5.14 11.25
CA MET A 64 -2.05 -6.43 10.78
C MET A 64 -3.19 -7.35 10.36
N PRO A 65 -3.10 -7.99 9.18
CA PRO A 65 -4.06 -8.99 8.76
C PRO A 65 -3.93 -10.27 9.60
N GLU A 66 -5.05 -10.99 9.76
CA GLU A 66 -5.09 -12.31 10.43
C GLU A 66 -4.44 -13.39 9.56
N ARG A 67 -4.52 -13.25 8.23
CA ARG A 67 -3.95 -14.17 7.26
C ARG A 67 -3.48 -13.41 6.03
N ILE A 68 -2.36 -13.89 5.48
CA ILE A 68 -1.77 -13.41 4.23
C ILE A 68 -1.69 -14.60 3.26
N VAL A 69 -2.19 -14.41 2.06
CA VAL A 69 -1.99 -15.34 0.93
C VAL A 69 -1.37 -14.53 -0.20
N CYS A 70 -0.27 -15.03 -0.74
CA CYS A 70 0.44 -14.39 -1.84
C CYS A 70 0.76 -15.42 -2.91
N GLU A 71 0.26 -15.17 -4.12
CA GLU A 71 0.61 -15.91 -5.32
C GLU A 71 1.30 -14.97 -6.29
N GLY A 72 2.43 -15.38 -6.85
CA GLY A 72 3.20 -14.50 -7.70
C GLY A 72 4.11 -15.21 -8.67
N LYS A 73 4.58 -14.46 -9.67
CA LYS A 73 5.54 -14.92 -10.67
C LYS A 73 6.93 -14.39 -10.34
N VAL A 74 7.85 -15.31 -10.04
CA VAL A 74 9.28 -15.01 -9.86
C VAL A 74 10.02 -15.40 -11.12
N GLU A 75 10.79 -14.48 -11.70
CA GLU A 75 11.59 -14.67 -12.92
C GLU A 75 12.92 -13.92 -12.78
N GLY A 76 14.03 -14.52 -13.20
CA GLY A 76 15.34 -13.89 -13.06
C GLY A 76 15.80 -13.61 -11.63
N GLY A 77 15.13 -14.19 -10.62
CA GLY A 77 15.44 -13.96 -9.20
C GLY A 77 14.74 -12.76 -8.58
N VAL A 78 13.76 -12.18 -9.27
CA VAL A 78 12.87 -11.10 -8.79
C VAL A 78 11.41 -11.46 -9.09
N ASP A 79 10.51 -10.87 -8.35
CA ASP A 79 9.07 -10.98 -8.55
C ASP A 79 8.59 -9.92 -9.56
N HIS A 80 7.64 -10.30 -10.42
CA HIS A 80 7.12 -9.45 -11.49
C HIS A 80 5.65 -9.09 -11.32
N LYS A 81 4.86 -10.05 -10.85
CA LYS A 81 3.42 -9.88 -10.60
C LYS A 81 2.98 -10.74 -9.43
N GLU A 82 2.18 -10.16 -8.57
CA GLU A 82 1.63 -10.82 -7.39
C GLU A 82 0.15 -10.49 -7.24
N LYS A 83 -0.57 -11.48 -6.73
CA LYS A 83 -1.88 -11.30 -6.13
C LYS A 83 -1.76 -11.58 -4.64
N VAL A 84 -2.04 -10.56 -3.82
CA VAL A 84 -2.00 -10.67 -2.36
C VAL A 84 -3.41 -10.56 -1.83
N THR A 85 -3.81 -11.53 -0.99
CA THR A 85 -5.06 -11.47 -0.23
C THR A 85 -4.73 -11.33 1.25
N LEU A 86 -5.20 -10.24 1.85
CA LEU A 86 -5.10 -9.98 3.28
C LEU A 86 -6.48 -10.20 3.91
N THR A 87 -6.58 -11.17 4.83
CA THR A 87 -7.83 -11.44 5.56
C THR A 87 -7.87 -10.66 6.86
N TYR A 88 -8.97 -9.99 7.10
CA TYR A 88 -9.30 -9.27 8.34
C TYR A 88 -10.60 -9.83 8.95
N GLY A 89 -10.90 -9.46 10.19
CA GLY A 89 -12.11 -9.91 10.86
C GLY A 89 -13.41 -9.44 10.21
N GLY A 90 -13.82 -10.07 9.10
CA GLY A 90 -15.08 -9.80 8.41
C GLY A 90 -14.98 -9.39 6.95
N PHE A 91 -13.78 -9.15 6.42
CA PHE A 91 -13.56 -8.84 5.00
C PHE A 91 -12.17 -9.27 4.52
N GLU A 92 -11.97 -9.21 3.21
CA GLU A 92 -10.69 -9.43 2.57
C GLU A 92 -10.26 -8.21 1.75
N ALA A 93 -8.95 -7.97 1.71
CA ALA A 93 -8.33 -7.03 0.79
C ALA A 93 -7.58 -7.81 -0.30
N GLU A 94 -8.04 -7.67 -1.53
CA GLU A 94 -7.42 -8.23 -2.72
C GLU A 94 -6.53 -7.17 -3.38
N ILE A 95 -5.26 -7.48 -3.55
CA ILE A 95 -4.24 -6.54 -4.02
C ILE A 95 -3.55 -7.15 -5.23
N ASP A 96 -3.65 -6.48 -6.37
CA ASP A 96 -2.95 -6.83 -7.60
C ASP A 96 -1.73 -5.92 -7.77
N ILE A 97 -0.54 -6.53 -7.91
CA ILE A 97 0.74 -5.85 -8.12
C ILE A 97 1.33 -6.38 -9.42
N ASN A 98 1.78 -5.50 -10.32
CA ASN A 98 2.34 -5.93 -11.60
C ASN A 98 3.28 -4.83 -12.15
N MET A 99 4.53 -5.20 -12.41
CA MET A 99 5.51 -4.26 -12.97
C MET A 99 5.70 -4.39 -14.49
N ASP A 100 4.99 -5.32 -15.15
CA ASP A 100 5.11 -5.57 -16.59
C ASP A 100 4.01 -4.89 -17.42
N GLU A 101 2.81 -4.73 -16.84
CA GLU A 101 1.61 -4.30 -17.57
C GLU A 101 0.84 -3.21 -16.81
N TYR A 102 0.23 -2.29 -17.54
CA TYR A 102 -0.69 -1.33 -16.96
C TYR A 102 -2.10 -1.92 -16.82
N LEU A 103 -2.51 -2.22 -15.59
CA LEU A 103 -3.84 -2.73 -15.26
C LEU A 103 -4.60 -1.80 -14.28
N GLY A 104 -4.06 -0.61 -14.06
CA GLY A 104 -4.64 0.42 -13.21
C GLY A 104 -3.86 0.67 -11.91
N GLU A 105 -4.20 1.77 -11.28
CA GLU A 105 -3.64 2.21 -10.03
C GLU A 105 -4.71 2.90 -9.20
N GLU A 106 -5.34 2.14 -8.31
CA GLU A 106 -6.40 2.62 -7.43
C GLU A 106 -6.52 1.79 -6.16
N TYR A 107 -7.14 2.37 -5.15
CA TYR A 107 -7.51 1.71 -3.91
C TYR A 107 -9.00 1.94 -3.65
N VAL A 108 -9.77 0.87 -3.48
CA VAL A 108 -11.22 0.91 -3.33
C VAL A 108 -11.63 0.16 -2.07
N ILE A 109 -12.47 0.79 -1.26
CA ILE A 109 -13.03 0.22 -0.03
C ILE A 109 -14.54 0.19 -0.16
N GLU A 110 -15.11 -0.99 -0.21
CA GLU A 110 -16.56 -1.21 -0.27
C GLU A 110 -17.10 -1.50 1.13
N GLY A 111 -18.09 -0.75 1.54
CA GLY A 111 -18.78 -0.92 2.81
C GLY A 111 -20.28 -1.18 2.62
N GLU A 112 -21.01 -1.36 3.72
CA GLU A 112 -22.45 -1.62 3.70
C GLU A 112 -23.28 -0.45 3.16
N LYS A 113 -22.79 0.78 3.34
CA LYS A 113 -23.52 2.02 3.08
C LYS A 113 -22.90 2.87 1.97
N GLY A 114 -21.74 2.47 1.47
CA GLY A 114 -21.04 3.23 0.45
C GLY A 114 -19.69 2.66 0.09
N CYS A 115 -18.97 3.43 -0.72
CA CYS A 115 -17.67 3.07 -1.26
C CYS A 115 -16.74 4.27 -1.18
N ILE A 116 -15.47 4.01 -0.86
CA ILE A 116 -14.39 5.00 -0.94
C ILE A 116 -13.45 4.57 -2.05
N ARG A 117 -13.15 5.47 -2.99
CA ARG A 117 -12.21 5.25 -4.09
C ARG A 117 -11.09 6.28 -4.05
N VAL A 118 -9.85 5.81 -4.17
CA VAL A 118 -8.65 6.65 -4.18
C VAL A 118 -7.83 6.31 -5.41
N PRO A 119 -7.97 7.08 -6.51
CA PRO A 119 -7.10 6.95 -7.67
C PRO A 119 -5.67 7.34 -7.29
N TRP A 120 -4.67 6.72 -7.94
CA TRP A 120 -3.25 7.06 -7.74
C TRP A 120 -2.85 7.12 -6.26
N PHE A 121 -3.38 6.18 -5.46
CA PHE A 121 -3.33 6.22 -3.99
C PHE A 121 -1.91 6.38 -3.41
N HIS A 122 -0.85 5.95 -4.12
CA HIS A 122 0.53 6.11 -3.68
C HIS A 122 0.96 7.60 -3.67
N CYS A 123 0.36 8.42 -4.51
CA CYS A 123 0.57 9.87 -4.58
C CYS A 123 -0.74 10.64 -4.73
N ALA A 124 -1.82 10.10 -4.14
CA ALA A 124 -3.17 10.60 -4.30
C ALA A 124 -3.28 12.11 -4.10
N ARG A 125 -4.04 12.73 -4.97
CA ARG A 125 -4.48 14.12 -4.87
C ARG A 125 -5.98 14.23 -4.59
N GLU A 126 -6.72 13.15 -4.78
CA GLU A 126 -8.16 13.11 -4.63
C GLU A 126 -8.62 11.81 -3.99
N ALA A 127 -9.79 11.86 -3.38
CA ALA A 127 -10.55 10.73 -2.89
C ALA A 127 -12.04 10.98 -3.10
N PHE A 128 -12.79 9.91 -3.32
CA PHE A 128 -14.23 9.94 -3.56
C PHE A 128 -14.95 9.06 -2.54
N LEU A 129 -15.99 9.60 -1.95
CA LEU A 129 -16.98 8.86 -1.16
C LEU A 129 -18.28 8.82 -1.95
N SER A 130 -18.90 7.67 -2.07
CA SER A 130 -20.19 7.46 -2.72
C SER A 130 -21.05 6.47 -1.94
N GLY A 131 -22.37 6.60 -2.04
CA GLY A 131 -23.36 5.75 -1.34
C GLY A 131 -24.41 6.57 -0.65
N GLU A 132 -24.70 6.29 0.65
CA GLU A 132 -25.66 7.09 1.45
C GLU A 132 -25.17 8.55 1.62
N GLU A 133 -23.85 8.75 1.65
CA GLU A 133 -23.23 10.07 1.61
C GLU A 133 -22.32 10.18 0.37
N GLU A 134 -22.25 11.38 -0.19
CA GLU A 134 -21.35 11.69 -1.30
C GLU A 134 -20.38 12.80 -0.89
N ALA A 135 -19.09 12.61 -1.18
CA ALA A 135 -18.07 13.63 -0.99
C ALA A 135 -16.90 13.42 -1.96
N HIS A 136 -16.30 14.53 -2.36
CA HIS A 136 -15.04 14.56 -3.10
C HIS A 136 -14.05 15.41 -2.33
N PHE A 137 -12.86 14.87 -2.15
CA PHE A 137 -11.73 15.57 -1.55
C PHE A 137 -10.65 15.74 -2.61
N GLU A 138 -10.10 16.95 -2.72
CA GLU A 138 -8.99 17.29 -3.59
C GLU A 138 -7.88 18.00 -2.80
N ASP A 139 -6.62 17.64 -3.09
CA ASP A 139 -5.43 18.22 -2.48
C ASP A 139 -4.52 18.79 -3.58
N ASP A 140 -4.38 20.08 -3.64
CA ASP A 140 -3.52 20.81 -4.57
C ASP A 140 -2.10 21.07 -4.03
N SER A 141 -1.80 20.59 -2.82
CA SER A 141 -0.49 20.77 -2.20
C SER A 141 0.65 20.12 -3.01
N PRO A 142 1.88 20.65 -2.94
CA PRO A 142 3.03 20.04 -3.61
C PRO A 142 3.25 18.58 -3.18
N LYS A 143 3.57 17.69 -4.14
CA LYS A 143 3.64 16.22 -3.98
C LYS A 143 4.28 15.73 -2.67
N TYR A 144 5.37 16.35 -2.21
CA TYR A 144 6.04 16.02 -0.95
C TYR A 144 5.95 17.14 0.11
N GLY A 145 5.23 18.23 -0.17
CA GLY A 145 5.18 19.40 0.69
C GLY A 145 4.61 19.09 2.08
N THR A 146 3.53 18.34 2.14
CA THR A 146 2.91 17.93 3.41
C THR A 146 3.84 17.04 4.22
N GLN A 147 4.53 16.09 3.59
CA GLN A 147 5.50 15.23 4.25
C GLN A 147 6.66 16.03 4.84
N MET A 148 7.26 16.93 4.06
CA MET A 148 8.38 17.77 4.51
C MET A 148 7.99 18.66 5.68
N ARG A 149 6.82 19.29 5.60
CA ARG A 149 6.30 20.13 6.67
C ARG A 149 6.11 19.35 7.97
N ARG A 150 5.44 18.18 7.89
CA ARG A 150 5.19 17.33 9.06
C ARG A 150 6.47 16.85 9.73
N VAL A 151 7.43 16.39 8.94
CA VAL A 151 8.74 15.96 9.46
C VAL A 151 9.46 17.15 10.12
N SER A 152 9.44 18.33 9.51
CA SER A 152 10.05 19.53 10.09
C SER A 152 9.38 19.94 11.42
N GLU A 153 8.05 19.88 11.51
CA GLU A 153 7.30 20.13 12.74
C GLU A 153 7.69 19.16 13.86
N GLU A 154 7.81 17.87 13.55
CA GLU A 154 8.20 16.83 14.51
C GLU A 154 9.65 17.01 15.01
N ILE A 155 10.58 17.32 14.12
CA ILE A 155 11.98 17.61 14.46
C ILE A 155 12.04 18.87 15.37
N THR A 156 11.33 19.92 15.00
CA THR A 156 11.28 21.17 15.80
C THR A 156 10.68 20.93 17.19
N ALA A 157 9.73 20.01 17.30
CA ALA A 157 9.15 19.59 18.58
C ALA A 157 10.07 18.62 19.38
N GLY A 158 11.28 18.34 18.91
CA GLY A 158 12.26 17.47 19.58
C GLY A 158 11.90 15.98 19.52
N ARG A 159 11.00 15.55 18.63
CA ARG A 159 10.64 14.14 18.49
C ARG A 159 11.77 13.37 17.82
N LYS A 160 12.07 12.18 18.34
CA LYS A 160 13.05 11.25 17.77
C LYS A 160 12.43 10.29 16.77
N GLU A 161 11.13 10.07 16.87
CA GLU A 161 10.35 9.20 16.01
C GLU A 161 9.09 9.92 15.53
N SER A 162 8.67 9.62 14.30
CA SER A 162 7.44 10.21 13.75
C SER A 162 6.20 9.58 14.39
N ALA A 163 5.27 10.44 14.82
CA ALA A 163 3.95 9.99 15.25
C ALA A 163 3.08 9.51 14.07
N TYR A 164 3.38 9.96 12.86
CA TYR A 164 2.65 9.58 11.65
C TYR A 164 3.20 8.30 10.98
N CYS A 165 4.46 7.99 11.24
CA CYS A 165 5.17 6.87 10.62
C CYS A 165 6.17 6.29 11.61
N PRO A 166 5.70 5.71 12.74
CA PRO A 166 6.60 5.13 13.72
C PRO A 166 7.36 3.94 13.13
N PRO A 167 8.60 3.67 13.58
CA PRO A 167 9.40 2.54 13.09
C PRO A 167 8.69 1.18 13.21
N ALA A 168 7.86 1.00 14.24
CA ALA A 168 7.06 -0.23 14.42
C ALA A 168 6.19 -0.53 13.20
N HIS A 169 5.53 0.49 12.60
CA HIS A 169 4.71 0.30 11.39
C HIS A 169 5.54 -0.16 10.19
N THR A 170 6.79 0.31 10.08
CA THR A 170 7.70 -0.17 9.02
C THR A 170 8.05 -1.64 9.23
N LEU A 171 8.34 -2.04 10.46
CA LEU A 171 8.63 -3.45 10.79
C LEU A 171 7.43 -4.37 10.52
N ASP A 172 6.21 -3.92 10.83
CA ASP A 172 5.01 -4.70 10.57
C ASP A 172 4.75 -4.87 9.06
N VAL A 173 4.92 -3.80 8.28
CA VAL A 173 4.82 -3.89 6.81
C VAL A 173 5.91 -4.80 6.24
N MET A 174 7.14 -4.75 6.77
CA MET A 174 8.20 -5.68 6.35
C MET A 174 7.82 -7.14 6.65
N ARG A 175 7.18 -7.44 7.78
CA ARG A 175 6.67 -8.79 8.08
C ARG A 175 5.65 -9.27 7.04
N ILE A 176 4.75 -8.38 6.57
CA ILE A 176 3.80 -8.71 5.50
C ILE A 176 4.56 -9.03 4.19
N LEU A 177 5.54 -8.19 3.82
CA LEU A 177 6.37 -8.40 2.63
C LEU A 177 7.18 -9.70 2.71
N ASP A 178 7.79 -9.98 3.86
CA ASP A 178 8.58 -11.20 4.08
C ASP A 178 7.71 -12.46 4.00
N GLU A 179 6.47 -12.42 4.52
CA GLU A 179 5.53 -13.53 4.37
C GLU A 179 5.12 -13.75 2.92
N CYS A 180 4.86 -12.68 2.16
CA CYS A 180 4.62 -12.78 0.71
C CYS A 180 5.81 -13.41 -0.03
N ARG A 181 7.03 -12.93 0.24
CA ARG A 181 8.26 -13.46 -0.35
C ARG A 181 8.46 -14.95 -0.02
N ARG A 182 8.23 -15.32 1.25
CA ARG A 182 8.31 -16.70 1.70
C ARG A 182 7.37 -17.62 0.93
N GLN A 183 6.11 -17.20 0.70
CA GLN A 183 5.11 -17.97 -0.05
C GLN A 183 5.50 -18.14 -1.51
N MET A 184 6.09 -17.12 -2.13
CA MET A 184 6.59 -17.18 -3.52
C MET A 184 7.94 -17.89 -3.65
N GLY A 185 8.62 -18.18 -2.54
CA GLY A 185 9.98 -18.74 -2.57
C GLY A 185 11.04 -17.74 -3.04
N LEU A 186 10.77 -16.44 -2.93
CA LEU A 186 11.70 -15.37 -3.33
C LEU A 186 12.76 -15.15 -2.25
N VAL A 187 14.00 -15.42 -2.61
CA VAL A 187 15.19 -15.22 -1.75
C VAL A 187 16.21 -14.42 -2.51
N TYR A 188 16.61 -13.29 -1.95
CA TYR A 188 17.62 -12.45 -2.57
C TYR A 188 19.05 -12.96 -2.33
N PRO A 189 20.03 -12.61 -3.22
CA PRO A 189 21.42 -12.95 -3.03
C PRO A 189 21.95 -12.47 -1.68
N GLY A 190 22.61 -13.38 -0.94
CA GLY A 190 23.17 -13.10 0.40
C GLY A 190 22.22 -13.40 1.56
N GLU A 191 20.96 -13.66 1.32
CA GLU A 191 20.03 -14.15 2.34
C GLU A 191 20.19 -15.66 2.53
N LYS A 192 19.99 -16.13 3.78
CA LYS A 192 19.89 -17.57 4.05
C LYS A 192 18.47 -18.02 3.70
N LYS A 193 18.35 -19.17 3.02
CA LYS A 193 17.05 -19.82 2.89
C LYS A 193 16.54 -20.17 4.29
N ALA A 194 15.37 -19.66 4.65
CA ALA A 194 14.69 -19.98 5.89
C ALA A 194 14.18 -21.44 5.87
#